data_eedd6eb4a98015f32e66b7c1a1f392eb
#
_entry.id   eedd6eb4a98015f32e66b7c1a1f392eb
#
_cell.length_a   1.000
_cell.length_b   1.000
_cell.length_c   1.000
_cell.angle_alpha   90.00
_cell.angle_beta   90.00
_cell.angle_gamma   90.00
#
_symmetry.space_group_name_H-M   'P 1'
#
loop_
_entity.id
_entity.type
_entity.pdbx_description
1 polymer ?
#
loop_
_entity_poly.entity_id
_entity_poly.type
_entity_poly.pdbx_seq_one_letter_code
_entity_poly.pdbx_strand_id
1 'polypeptide(L)'
;MDSTVKRKGGVGFWICNFAFTLERFSFYSVKWLIVQFLIASVVDGGLGVAKENGATYQSFFVAFTYLAPLFGSYISDHFVGAKYLVPIGMALISLGYFFGFRSSSLTDVAIMIALASIGTGLFKPQTNSITGKLFSDPKDLDMAFSTQYSMVNLGSFIGTTSVGLIAGARGYRICFLVCSIVMLVNAVMFFLGWGPLGEAGAKPFKDSAEVAASKETIKTAEPSRPLTQIEKQRVLAIIAVSLFSSVFWIFWYLAYLPVYDHWGAMNDAKEFINMNWKLFGFTIPTSFFDSENGLLCILLGPVLGLLWARDAKRPGGGLSIFKHTALGMGILGLAFLVAAMAEITRAGRPASLLWVVVFGFCMSLGEMTFSPLGNSFISKFAPGKLLSAMMAVWTFAIFIAGLSYGTLYNIISKMPFATANFGIAALLIILAAVLWGMDKKLNSLITNDQTEAA
;
A
#
# COMPACT_ATOMS: atom_id res chain seq x y z
N MET A 1 -8.07 -28.32 -30.82
CA MET A 1 -7.10 -27.22 -30.74
C MET A 1 -6.30 -27.42 -29.47
N ASP A 2 -5.02 -27.63 -29.63
CA ASP A 2 -4.09 -28.13 -28.62
C ASP A 2 -3.90 -27.10 -27.48
N SER A 3 -4.43 -27.40 -26.31
CA SER A 3 -4.47 -26.52 -25.14
C SER A 3 -3.19 -26.56 -24.27
N THR A 4 -2.08 -27.08 -24.81
CA THR A 4 -0.84 -27.31 -24.08
C THR A 4 0.25 -26.25 -24.27
N VAL A 5 -0.05 -25.09 -24.87
CA VAL A 5 0.92 -23.99 -24.94
C VAL A 5 0.99 -23.33 -23.56
N LYS A 6 2.02 -23.66 -22.79
CA LYS A 6 2.39 -22.97 -21.54
C LYS A 6 2.52 -21.47 -21.82
N ARG A 7 1.58 -20.67 -21.33
CA ARG A 7 1.64 -19.21 -21.44
C ARG A 7 2.79 -18.69 -20.54
N LYS A 8 3.80 -18.08 -21.15
CA LYS A 8 4.90 -17.38 -20.48
C LYS A 8 4.64 -15.88 -20.65
N GLY A 9 3.98 -15.22 -19.76
CA GLY A 9 3.70 -13.78 -19.66
C GLY A 9 4.06 -12.84 -20.84
N GLY A 10 5.23 -13.01 -21.42
CA GLY A 10 5.68 -12.29 -22.62
C GLY A 10 5.61 -10.76 -22.50
N VAL A 11 5.38 -10.09 -23.62
CA VAL A 11 5.25 -8.61 -23.69
C VAL A 11 4.06 -8.12 -22.88
N GLY A 12 2.95 -8.88 -22.82
CA GLY A 12 1.75 -8.51 -22.04
C GLY A 12 2.04 -8.36 -20.54
N PHE A 13 2.89 -9.21 -19.97
CA PHE A 13 3.34 -9.11 -18.60
C PHE A 13 4.10 -7.80 -18.33
N TRP A 14 5.02 -7.43 -19.22
CA TRP A 14 5.76 -6.18 -19.07
C TRP A 14 4.87 -4.94 -19.22
N ILE A 15 3.85 -4.98 -20.11
CA ILE A 15 2.84 -3.90 -20.19
C ILE A 15 2.14 -3.72 -18.87
N CYS A 16 1.69 -4.80 -18.21
CA CYS A 16 1.07 -4.73 -16.88
C CYS A 16 2.03 -4.18 -15.82
N ASN A 17 3.30 -4.62 -15.83
CA ASN A 17 4.30 -4.14 -14.86
C ASN A 17 4.61 -2.66 -15.04
N PHE A 18 4.87 -2.19 -16.27
CA PHE A 18 5.08 -0.77 -16.52
C PHE A 18 3.85 0.07 -16.19
N ALA A 19 2.66 -0.47 -16.44
CA ALA A 19 1.42 0.17 -16.03
C ALA A 19 1.35 0.41 -14.51
N PHE A 20 1.72 -0.58 -13.72
CA PHE A 20 1.84 -0.43 -12.27
C PHE A 20 2.96 0.54 -11.87
N THR A 21 4.13 0.46 -12.49
CA THR A 21 5.26 1.35 -12.18
C THR A 21 4.88 2.81 -12.36
N LEU A 22 4.28 3.17 -13.50
CA LEU A 22 3.88 4.54 -13.80
C LEU A 22 2.72 5.02 -12.91
N GLU A 23 1.79 4.14 -12.59
CA GLU A 23 0.72 4.48 -11.67
C GLU A 23 1.26 4.66 -10.23
N ARG A 24 2.15 3.80 -9.76
CA ARG A 24 2.79 3.94 -8.45
C ARG A 24 3.70 5.16 -8.37
N PHE A 25 4.43 5.48 -9.44
CA PHE A 25 5.13 6.77 -9.58
C PHE A 25 4.18 7.94 -9.24
N SER A 26 3.05 7.99 -9.90
CA SER A 26 2.09 9.10 -9.75
C SER A 26 1.40 9.08 -8.38
N PHE A 27 0.98 7.91 -7.90
CA PHE A 27 0.29 7.75 -6.62
C PHE A 27 1.14 8.23 -5.43
N TYR A 28 2.37 7.72 -5.30
CA TYR A 28 3.24 8.10 -4.18
C TYR A 28 3.73 9.55 -4.28
N SER A 29 3.95 10.06 -5.50
CA SER A 29 4.22 11.48 -5.72
C SER A 29 3.08 12.35 -5.20
N VAL A 30 1.83 12.03 -5.57
CA VAL A 30 0.65 12.81 -5.18
C VAL A 30 0.34 12.63 -3.69
N LYS A 31 0.60 11.46 -3.10
CA LYS A 31 0.46 11.25 -1.65
C LYS A 31 1.27 12.26 -0.85
N TRP A 32 2.54 12.46 -1.18
CA TRP A 32 3.37 13.49 -0.56
C TRP A 32 2.90 14.90 -0.92
N LEU A 33 2.62 15.13 -2.20
CA LEU A 33 2.31 16.44 -2.78
C LEU A 33 1.05 17.06 -2.18
N ILE A 34 0.01 16.26 -1.87
CA ILE A 34 -1.23 16.75 -1.25
C ILE A 34 -0.92 17.52 0.03
N VAL A 35 -0.12 16.97 0.94
CA VAL A 35 0.20 17.63 2.20
C VAL A 35 0.97 18.92 1.95
N GLN A 36 2.04 18.84 1.17
CA GLN A 36 2.91 19.99 0.91
C GLN A 36 2.17 21.13 0.19
N PHE A 37 1.38 20.80 -0.84
CA PHE A 37 0.60 21.77 -1.61
C PHE A 37 -0.50 22.45 -0.78
N LEU A 38 -1.17 21.70 0.09
CA LEU A 38 -2.24 22.25 0.92
C LEU A 38 -1.71 23.24 1.96
N ILE A 39 -0.62 22.89 2.65
CA ILE A 39 -0.06 23.72 3.73
C ILE A 39 0.88 24.83 3.25
N ALA A 40 1.54 24.66 2.11
CA ALA A 40 2.39 25.73 1.58
C ALA A 40 1.61 27.03 1.37
N SER A 41 2.25 28.15 1.62
CA SER A 41 1.62 29.46 1.46
C SER A 41 1.19 29.71 0.00
N VAL A 42 0.22 30.58 -0.21
CA VAL A 42 -0.22 30.96 -1.56
C VAL A 42 0.92 31.59 -2.36
N VAL A 43 1.81 32.33 -1.68
CA VAL A 43 3.00 32.94 -2.31
C VAL A 43 3.99 31.87 -2.79
N ASP A 44 4.09 30.74 -2.08
CA ASP A 44 4.91 29.61 -2.46
C ASP A 44 4.19 28.63 -3.43
N GLY A 45 3.02 29.02 -3.93
CA GLY A 45 2.26 28.26 -4.93
C GLY A 45 1.35 27.16 -4.34
N GLY A 46 1.17 27.11 -3.02
CA GLY A 46 0.23 26.24 -2.32
C GLY A 46 -1.17 26.85 -2.17
N LEU A 47 -1.99 26.27 -1.27
CA LEU A 47 -3.31 26.78 -0.91
C LEU A 47 -3.34 27.52 0.43
N GLY A 48 -2.32 27.45 1.25
CA GLY A 48 -2.21 28.16 2.54
C GLY A 48 -3.25 27.71 3.56
N VAL A 49 -3.71 26.46 3.52
CA VAL A 49 -4.71 25.94 4.46
C VAL A 49 -4.03 25.39 5.72
N ALA A 50 -4.83 25.23 6.79
CA ALA A 50 -4.33 24.67 8.05
C ALA A 50 -3.74 23.26 7.85
N LYS A 51 -2.72 22.93 8.64
CA LYS A 51 -1.98 21.65 8.57
C LYS A 51 -2.88 20.43 8.73
N GLU A 52 -3.92 20.57 9.56
CA GLU A 52 -4.93 19.54 9.80
C GLU A 52 -5.66 19.13 8.51
N ASN A 53 -5.87 20.06 7.59
CA ASN A 53 -6.44 19.77 6.29
C ASN A 53 -5.49 18.94 5.42
N GLY A 54 -4.18 19.23 5.46
CA GLY A 54 -3.17 18.46 4.74
C GLY A 54 -3.21 16.97 5.13
N ALA A 55 -3.16 16.68 6.42
CA ALA A 55 -3.24 15.32 6.95
C ALA A 55 -4.58 14.64 6.61
N THR A 56 -5.70 15.35 6.75
CA THR A 56 -7.04 14.84 6.48
C THR A 56 -7.23 14.49 5.00
N TYR A 57 -6.85 15.37 4.09
CA TYR A 57 -7.02 15.13 2.65
C TYR A 57 -6.08 14.03 2.14
N GLN A 58 -4.85 13.93 2.66
CA GLN A 58 -3.97 12.80 2.35
C GLN A 58 -4.57 11.49 2.84
N SER A 59 -5.14 11.49 4.04
CA SER A 59 -5.83 10.34 4.64
C SER A 59 -7.00 9.88 3.75
N PHE A 60 -7.84 10.80 3.28
CA PHE A 60 -8.92 10.49 2.33
C PHE A 60 -8.39 9.94 1.01
N PHE A 61 -7.33 10.53 0.45
CA PHE A 61 -6.71 10.02 -0.77
C PHE A 61 -6.27 8.57 -0.62
N VAL A 62 -5.56 8.24 0.46
CA VAL A 62 -5.14 6.86 0.75
C VAL A 62 -6.35 5.96 0.97
N ALA A 63 -7.29 6.33 1.84
CA ALA A 63 -8.45 5.51 2.17
C ALA A 63 -9.27 5.14 0.93
N PHE A 64 -9.69 6.13 0.16
CA PHE A 64 -10.58 5.88 -0.98
C PHE A 64 -9.91 5.12 -2.12
N THR A 65 -8.58 5.22 -2.28
CA THR A 65 -7.85 4.36 -3.23
C THR A 65 -7.80 2.89 -2.81
N TYR A 66 -8.02 2.57 -1.52
CA TYR A 66 -8.19 1.19 -1.05
C TYR A 66 -9.66 0.73 -1.05
N LEU A 67 -10.61 1.63 -0.94
CA LEU A 67 -12.05 1.29 -1.01
C LEU A 67 -12.51 1.06 -2.46
N ALA A 68 -12.11 1.92 -3.38
CA ALA A 68 -12.58 1.91 -4.77
C ALA A 68 -12.32 0.58 -5.53
N PRO A 69 -11.23 -0.18 -5.29
CA PRO A 69 -11.01 -1.50 -5.87
C PRO A 69 -12.15 -2.50 -5.64
N LEU A 70 -12.88 -2.42 -4.54
CA LEU A 70 -14.01 -3.30 -4.27
C LEU A 70 -15.13 -3.10 -5.31
N PHE A 71 -15.44 -1.83 -5.60
CA PHE A 71 -16.45 -1.48 -6.62
C PHE A 71 -15.95 -1.76 -8.04
N GLY A 72 -14.68 -1.44 -8.33
CA GLY A 72 -14.08 -1.70 -9.63
C GLY A 72 -14.03 -3.19 -9.96
N SER A 73 -13.71 -4.05 -9.00
CA SER A 73 -13.77 -5.51 -9.16
C SER A 73 -15.18 -5.97 -9.48
N TYR A 74 -16.19 -5.47 -8.75
CA TYR A 74 -17.57 -5.82 -9.01
C TYR A 74 -18.01 -5.46 -10.44
N ILE A 75 -17.61 -4.27 -10.94
CA ILE A 75 -17.88 -3.85 -12.33
C ILE A 75 -17.20 -4.79 -13.32
N SER A 76 -15.93 -5.13 -13.08
CA SER A 76 -15.16 -6.03 -13.95
C SER A 76 -15.74 -7.44 -13.99
N ASP A 77 -16.21 -7.92 -12.85
CA ASP A 77 -16.72 -9.28 -12.74
C ASP A 77 -18.08 -9.45 -13.44
N HIS A 78 -18.91 -8.39 -13.48
CA HIS A 78 -20.29 -8.51 -13.92
C HIS A 78 -20.62 -7.81 -15.25
N PHE A 79 -19.93 -6.73 -15.61
CA PHE A 79 -20.38 -5.85 -16.69
C PHE A 79 -19.36 -5.66 -17.82
N VAL A 80 -18.09 -5.40 -17.50
CA VAL A 80 -17.08 -4.97 -18.47
C VAL A 80 -15.79 -5.73 -18.27
N GLY A 81 -15.19 -6.27 -19.32
CA GLY A 81 -13.92 -6.95 -19.22
C GLY A 81 -12.79 -6.05 -18.65
N ALA A 82 -11.95 -6.64 -17.82
CA ALA A 82 -10.84 -5.96 -17.13
C ALA A 82 -9.96 -5.14 -18.10
N LYS A 83 -9.69 -5.67 -19.27
CA LYS A 83 -8.87 -5.06 -20.33
C LYS A 83 -9.34 -3.67 -20.75
N TYR A 84 -10.64 -3.41 -20.72
CA TYR A 84 -11.23 -2.13 -21.11
C TYR A 84 -11.28 -1.14 -19.94
N LEU A 85 -11.45 -1.64 -18.72
CA LEU A 85 -11.51 -0.80 -17.51
C LEU A 85 -10.17 -0.17 -17.17
N VAL A 86 -9.06 -0.88 -17.43
CA VAL A 86 -7.71 -0.42 -17.10
C VAL A 86 -7.38 0.96 -17.70
N PRO A 87 -7.43 1.18 -19.04
CA PRO A 87 -7.10 2.48 -19.61
C PRO A 87 -8.12 3.56 -19.23
N ILE A 88 -9.40 3.22 -19.02
CA ILE A 88 -10.42 4.16 -18.52
C ILE A 88 -10.04 4.62 -17.10
N GLY A 89 -9.64 3.69 -16.23
CA GLY A 89 -9.18 4.01 -14.89
C GLY A 89 -7.95 4.93 -14.89
N MET A 90 -6.97 4.65 -15.76
CA MET A 90 -5.78 5.50 -15.91
C MET A 90 -6.13 6.90 -16.42
N ALA A 91 -7.05 7.02 -17.36
CA ALA A 91 -7.51 8.31 -17.88
C ALA A 91 -8.24 9.11 -16.79
N LEU A 92 -9.04 8.47 -15.94
CA LEU A 92 -9.68 9.13 -14.80
C LEU A 92 -8.66 9.60 -13.76
N ILE A 93 -7.61 8.81 -13.47
CA ILE A 93 -6.51 9.23 -12.59
C ILE A 93 -5.80 10.45 -13.19
N SER A 94 -5.49 10.41 -14.51
CA SER A 94 -4.88 11.54 -15.22
C SER A 94 -5.73 12.80 -15.11
N LEU A 95 -7.04 12.69 -15.37
CA LEU A 95 -7.98 13.81 -15.23
C LEU A 95 -8.01 14.34 -13.80
N GLY A 96 -8.03 13.45 -12.80
CA GLY A 96 -7.96 13.83 -11.39
C GLY A 96 -6.71 14.67 -11.10
N TYR A 97 -5.53 14.22 -11.50
CA TYR A 97 -4.29 14.97 -11.28
C TYR A 97 -4.22 16.27 -12.09
N PHE A 98 -4.89 16.34 -13.23
CA PHE A 98 -5.06 17.60 -13.94
C PHE A 98 -5.93 18.60 -13.16
N PHE A 99 -6.98 18.13 -12.48
CA PHE A 99 -7.71 18.98 -11.52
C PHE A 99 -6.79 19.45 -10.38
N GLY A 100 -5.89 18.60 -9.89
CA GLY A 100 -4.87 19.00 -8.91
C GLY A 100 -3.97 20.13 -9.40
N PHE A 101 -3.52 20.07 -10.66
CA PHE A 101 -2.76 21.14 -11.30
C PHE A 101 -3.53 22.46 -11.34
N ARG A 102 -4.83 22.43 -11.59
CA ARG A 102 -5.72 23.60 -11.71
C ARG A 102 -6.33 24.02 -10.37
N SER A 103 -6.14 23.25 -9.31
CA SER A 103 -6.85 23.45 -8.05
C SER A 103 -6.55 24.82 -7.42
N SER A 104 -7.59 25.47 -6.95
CA SER A 104 -7.56 26.74 -6.23
C SER A 104 -8.30 26.67 -4.89
N SER A 105 -8.95 25.54 -4.61
CA SER A 105 -9.76 25.32 -3.43
C SER A 105 -9.66 23.89 -2.91
N LEU A 106 -10.08 23.67 -1.67
CA LEU A 106 -10.21 22.31 -1.10
C LEU A 106 -11.22 21.45 -1.87
N THR A 107 -12.23 22.05 -2.47
CA THR A 107 -13.23 21.33 -3.31
C THR A 107 -12.55 20.76 -4.56
N ASP A 108 -11.66 21.50 -5.23
CA ASP A 108 -10.94 21.00 -6.39
C ASP A 108 -10.05 19.80 -6.01
N VAL A 109 -9.40 19.87 -4.85
CA VAL A 109 -8.60 18.75 -4.31
C VAL A 109 -9.48 17.55 -3.97
N ALA A 110 -10.68 17.76 -3.44
CA ALA A 110 -11.64 16.67 -3.20
C ALA A 110 -12.09 16.00 -4.52
N ILE A 111 -12.34 16.77 -5.56
CA ILE A 111 -12.65 16.26 -6.91
C ILE A 111 -11.48 15.46 -7.46
N MET A 112 -10.24 15.96 -7.32
CA MET A 112 -9.02 15.23 -7.69
C MET A 112 -8.96 13.88 -6.99
N ILE A 113 -9.18 13.85 -5.67
CA ILE A 113 -9.16 12.61 -4.87
C ILE A 113 -10.24 11.64 -5.34
N ALA A 114 -11.46 12.11 -5.58
CA ALA A 114 -12.56 11.28 -6.04
C ALA A 114 -12.24 10.62 -7.40
N LEU A 115 -11.80 11.42 -8.39
CA LEU A 115 -11.45 10.92 -9.73
C LEU A 115 -10.28 9.94 -9.68
N ALA A 116 -9.21 10.25 -8.92
CA ALA A 116 -8.06 9.38 -8.77
C ALA A 116 -8.44 8.06 -8.07
N SER A 117 -9.29 8.11 -7.06
CA SER A 117 -9.75 6.91 -6.34
C SER A 117 -10.62 6.02 -7.23
N ILE A 118 -11.61 6.57 -7.93
CA ILE A 118 -12.44 5.82 -8.88
C ILE A 118 -11.54 5.19 -9.94
N GLY A 119 -10.62 5.97 -10.52
CA GLY A 119 -9.67 5.49 -11.51
C GLY A 119 -8.80 4.34 -11.00
N THR A 120 -8.27 4.44 -9.76
CA THR A 120 -7.50 3.36 -9.12
C THR A 120 -8.35 2.10 -8.94
N GLY A 121 -9.61 2.26 -8.58
CA GLY A 121 -10.56 1.14 -8.50
C GLY A 121 -10.76 0.40 -9.80
N LEU A 122 -10.83 1.12 -10.92
CA LEU A 122 -10.95 0.54 -12.26
C LEU A 122 -9.63 0.00 -12.82
N PHE A 123 -8.49 0.43 -12.28
CA PHE A 123 -7.16 0.04 -12.76
C PHE A 123 -6.57 -1.15 -12.00
N LYS A 124 -6.40 -1.01 -10.68
CA LYS A 124 -5.52 -1.85 -9.87
C LYS A 124 -5.91 -3.33 -9.82
N PRO A 125 -7.16 -3.72 -9.46
CA PRO A 125 -7.54 -5.12 -9.40
C PRO A 125 -7.60 -5.78 -10.78
N GLN A 126 -7.98 -5.03 -11.81
CA GLN A 126 -8.09 -5.53 -13.17
C GLN A 126 -6.72 -5.86 -13.76
N THR A 127 -5.72 -5.00 -13.52
CA THR A 127 -4.34 -5.26 -13.99
C THR A 127 -3.76 -6.49 -13.30
N ASN A 128 -4.03 -6.70 -12.00
CA ASN A 128 -3.66 -7.92 -11.29
C ASN A 128 -4.34 -9.17 -11.88
N SER A 129 -5.63 -9.07 -12.19
CA SER A 129 -6.39 -10.16 -12.81
C SER A 129 -5.83 -10.52 -14.19
N ILE A 130 -5.50 -9.51 -15.01
CA ILE A 130 -4.87 -9.72 -16.32
C ILE A 130 -3.51 -10.39 -16.14
N THR A 131 -2.66 -9.90 -15.24
CA THR A 131 -1.35 -10.50 -14.94
C THR A 131 -1.50 -11.98 -14.56
N GLY A 132 -2.45 -12.31 -13.70
CA GLY A 132 -2.72 -13.69 -13.29
C GLY A 132 -3.09 -14.61 -14.48
N LYS A 133 -3.84 -14.08 -15.46
CA LYS A 133 -4.29 -14.84 -16.65
C LYS A 133 -3.20 -15.02 -17.72
N LEU A 134 -2.08 -14.31 -17.62
CA LEU A 134 -0.97 -14.43 -18.57
C LEU A 134 -0.05 -15.63 -18.26
N PHE A 135 -0.20 -16.27 -17.10
CA PHE A 135 0.63 -17.40 -16.67
C PHE A 135 -0.25 -18.62 -16.42
N SER A 136 0.27 -19.80 -16.77
CA SER A 136 -0.42 -21.09 -16.57
C SER A 136 0.22 -21.94 -15.47
N ASP A 137 1.50 -21.68 -15.12
CA ASP A 137 2.23 -22.40 -14.08
C ASP A 137 2.21 -21.60 -12.78
N PRO A 138 1.79 -22.18 -11.64
CA PRO A 138 1.82 -21.52 -10.34
C PRO A 138 3.21 -20.97 -9.95
N LYS A 139 4.30 -21.64 -10.31
CA LYS A 139 5.66 -21.17 -10.02
C LYS A 139 6.03 -19.90 -10.80
N ASP A 140 5.63 -19.84 -12.07
CA ASP A 140 5.84 -18.67 -12.92
C ASP A 140 4.98 -17.50 -12.42
N LEU A 141 3.80 -17.78 -11.88
CA LEU A 141 2.88 -16.78 -11.28
C LEU A 141 3.46 -16.15 -10.02
N ASP A 142 4.08 -16.94 -9.14
CA ASP A 142 4.73 -16.43 -7.93
C ASP A 142 5.89 -15.49 -8.29
N MET A 143 6.69 -15.86 -9.29
CA MET A 143 7.76 -15.02 -9.82
C MET A 143 7.19 -13.72 -10.44
N ALA A 144 6.08 -13.82 -11.17
CA ALA A 144 5.45 -12.68 -11.80
C ALA A 144 4.96 -11.65 -10.78
N PHE A 145 4.27 -12.07 -9.72
CA PHE A 145 3.83 -11.15 -8.66
C PHE A 145 4.97 -10.60 -7.82
N SER A 146 6.03 -11.37 -7.61
CA SER A 146 7.27 -10.88 -6.95
C SER A 146 7.95 -9.78 -7.78
N THR A 147 8.05 -9.99 -9.10
CA THR A 147 8.58 -8.98 -10.04
C THR A 147 7.68 -7.73 -10.05
N GLN A 148 6.36 -7.90 -10.12
CA GLN A 148 5.41 -6.80 -10.07
C GLN A 148 5.54 -5.99 -8.77
N TYR A 149 5.74 -6.64 -7.63
CA TYR A 149 5.96 -5.96 -6.36
C TYR A 149 7.23 -5.09 -6.40
N SER A 150 8.32 -5.60 -6.99
CA SER A 150 9.56 -4.84 -7.19
C SER A 150 9.35 -3.63 -8.11
N MET A 151 8.58 -3.81 -9.19
CA MET A 151 8.25 -2.73 -10.13
C MET A 151 7.34 -1.66 -9.51
N VAL A 152 6.43 -2.04 -8.62
CA VAL A 152 5.61 -1.13 -7.81
C VAL A 152 6.51 -0.24 -6.94
N ASN A 153 7.46 -0.82 -6.22
CA ASN A 153 8.39 -0.08 -5.36
C ASN A 153 9.38 0.77 -6.16
N LEU A 154 9.80 0.30 -7.35
CA LEU A 154 10.60 1.11 -8.27
C LEU A 154 9.85 2.37 -8.72
N GLY A 155 8.55 2.22 -9.04
CA GLY A 155 7.70 3.37 -9.35
C GLY A 155 7.59 4.35 -8.19
N SER A 156 7.39 3.85 -6.98
CA SER A 156 7.38 4.66 -5.75
C SER A 156 8.70 5.42 -5.58
N PHE A 157 9.83 4.73 -5.64
CA PHE A 157 11.17 5.31 -5.48
C PHE A 157 11.45 6.43 -6.50
N ILE A 158 11.21 6.17 -7.79
CA ILE A 158 11.45 7.16 -8.84
C ILE A 158 10.49 8.34 -8.69
N GLY A 159 9.22 8.09 -8.42
CA GLY A 159 8.18 9.12 -8.30
C GLY A 159 8.47 10.08 -7.16
N THR A 160 8.70 9.56 -5.96
CA THR A 160 8.92 10.40 -4.77
C THR A 160 10.26 11.11 -4.80
N THR A 161 11.30 10.52 -5.42
CA THR A 161 12.56 11.19 -5.68
C THR A 161 12.37 12.36 -6.65
N SER A 162 11.67 12.12 -7.76
CA SER A 162 11.47 13.14 -8.81
C SER A 162 10.57 14.27 -8.36
N VAL A 163 9.47 13.97 -7.66
CA VAL A 163 8.46 14.97 -7.30
C VAL A 163 9.02 16.05 -6.37
N GLY A 164 9.85 15.70 -5.40
CA GLY A 164 10.47 16.68 -4.51
C GLY A 164 11.44 17.60 -5.22
N LEU A 165 12.22 17.08 -6.17
CA LEU A 165 13.14 17.86 -7.00
C LEU A 165 12.37 18.80 -7.94
N ILE A 166 11.31 18.31 -8.58
CA ILE A 166 10.44 19.11 -9.47
C ILE A 166 9.73 20.19 -8.67
N ALA A 167 9.21 19.87 -7.48
CA ALA A 167 8.53 20.84 -6.62
C ALA A 167 9.47 21.98 -6.21
N GLY A 168 10.71 21.68 -5.83
CA GLY A 168 11.72 22.69 -5.52
C GLY A 168 12.13 23.55 -6.71
N ALA A 169 12.15 22.98 -7.93
CA ALA A 169 12.58 23.69 -9.15
C ALA A 169 11.45 24.45 -9.86
N ARG A 170 10.20 23.93 -9.83
CA ARG A 170 9.10 24.40 -10.68
C ARG A 170 7.78 24.59 -9.91
N GLY A 171 7.77 24.32 -8.60
CA GLY A 171 6.58 24.43 -7.74
C GLY A 171 5.66 23.21 -7.78
N TYR A 172 4.76 23.16 -6.81
CA TYR A 172 3.88 22.00 -6.55
C TYR A 172 2.91 21.71 -7.70
N ARG A 173 2.35 22.73 -8.35
CA ARG A 173 1.35 22.56 -9.41
C ARG A 173 1.90 21.78 -10.60
N ILE A 174 3.13 22.06 -11.01
CA ILE A 174 3.80 21.33 -12.12
C ILE A 174 3.95 19.84 -11.79
N CYS A 175 4.12 19.48 -10.52
CA CYS A 175 4.18 18.07 -10.12
C CYS A 175 2.87 17.34 -10.39
N PHE A 176 1.72 17.95 -10.12
CA PHE A 176 0.42 17.37 -10.49
C PHE A 176 0.27 17.22 -12.00
N LEU A 177 0.71 18.21 -12.79
CA LEU A 177 0.68 18.13 -14.25
C LEU A 177 1.57 16.99 -14.77
N VAL A 178 2.78 16.82 -14.22
CA VAL A 178 3.67 15.70 -14.57
C VAL A 178 3.00 14.37 -14.25
N CYS A 179 2.41 14.20 -13.07
CA CYS A 179 1.67 12.97 -12.71
C CYS A 179 0.47 12.72 -13.65
N SER A 180 -0.24 13.79 -14.04
CA SER A 180 -1.34 13.71 -15.02
C SER A 180 -0.85 13.21 -16.37
N ILE A 181 0.23 13.79 -16.90
CA ILE A 181 0.83 13.39 -18.19
C ILE A 181 1.32 11.94 -18.12
N VAL A 182 2.01 11.56 -17.05
CA VAL A 182 2.48 10.18 -16.84
C VAL A 182 1.31 9.19 -16.88
N MET A 183 0.19 9.51 -16.24
CA MET A 183 -1.00 8.65 -16.26
C MET A 183 -1.70 8.62 -17.61
N LEU A 184 -1.70 9.73 -18.35
CA LEU A 184 -2.22 9.75 -19.73
C LEU A 184 -1.37 8.90 -20.66
N VAL A 185 -0.05 9.05 -20.58
CA VAL A 185 0.90 8.20 -21.35
C VAL A 185 0.71 6.72 -20.99
N ASN A 186 0.52 6.42 -19.71
CA ASN A 186 0.24 5.07 -19.23
C ASN A 186 -1.06 4.50 -19.85
N ALA A 187 -2.14 5.28 -19.89
CA ALA A 187 -3.40 4.89 -20.52
C ALA A 187 -3.22 4.57 -22.01
N VAL A 188 -2.51 5.45 -22.74
CA VAL A 188 -2.21 5.25 -24.16
C VAL A 188 -1.32 4.02 -24.39
N MET A 189 -0.27 3.86 -23.60
CA MET A 189 0.62 2.69 -23.67
C MET A 189 -0.15 1.39 -23.48
N PHE A 190 -1.02 1.33 -22.46
CA PHE A 190 -1.82 0.14 -22.18
C PHE A 190 -2.84 -0.13 -23.31
N PHE A 191 -3.48 0.91 -23.83
CA PHE A 191 -4.42 0.80 -24.95
C PHE A 191 -3.73 0.26 -26.22
N LEU A 192 -2.56 0.80 -26.57
CA LEU A 192 -1.78 0.31 -27.71
C LEU A 192 -1.22 -1.10 -27.48
N GLY A 193 -1.05 -1.50 -26.21
CA GLY A 193 -0.58 -2.81 -25.79
C GLY A 193 -1.63 -3.92 -25.75
N TRP A 194 -2.84 -3.71 -26.25
CA TRP A 194 -3.92 -4.72 -26.18
C TRP A 194 -3.64 -6.00 -26.98
N GLY A 195 -2.89 -5.91 -28.10
CA GLY A 195 -2.54 -7.06 -28.90
C GLY A 195 -1.81 -8.16 -28.11
N PRO A 196 -0.66 -7.86 -27.47
CA PRO A 196 0.08 -8.78 -26.62
C PRO A 196 -0.69 -9.36 -25.43
N LEU A 197 -1.75 -8.68 -24.93
CA LEU A 197 -2.60 -9.19 -23.85
C LEU A 197 -3.55 -10.31 -24.33
N GLY A 198 -3.80 -10.42 -25.64
CA GLY A 198 -4.69 -11.40 -26.21
C GLY A 198 -6.10 -11.34 -25.59
N GLU A 199 -6.64 -12.49 -25.20
CA GLU A 199 -7.96 -12.62 -24.58
C GLU A 199 -7.96 -12.37 -23.07
N ALA A 200 -6.77 -12.11 -22.45
CA ALA A 200 -6.69 -11.90 -21.01
C ALA A 200 -7.50 -10.65 -20.58
N GLY A 201 -8.56 -10.86 -19.83
CA GLY A 201 -9.45 -9.80 -19.34
C GLY A 201 -10.41 -9.21 -20.39
N ALA A 202 -10.57 -9.81 -21.57
CA ALA A 202 -11.47 -9.31 -22.60
C ALA A 202 -12.97 -9.46 -22.24
N LYS A 203 -13.32 -10.47 -21.45
CA LYS A 203 -14.70 -10.73 -21.01
C LYS A 203 -14.84 -10.51 -19.51
N PRO A 204 -16.06 -10.14 -19.01
CA PRO A 204 -16.37 -10.16 -17.59
C PRO A 204 -16.08 -11.54 -17.00
N PHE A 205 -15.69 -11.59 -15.71
CA PHE A 205 -15.34 -12.86 -15.08
C PHE A 205 -16.50 -13.88 -15.10
N LYS A 206 -17.75 -13.41 -14.90
CA LYS A 206 -18.95 -14.26 -14.94
C LYS A 206 -19.15 -15.02 -16.26
N ASP A 207 -18.60 -14.48 -17.36
CA ASP A 207 -18.71 -15.03 -18.72
C ASP A 207 -17.43 -15.78 -19.14
N SER A 208 -16.49 -15.97 -18.20
CA SER A 208 -15.23 -16.68 -18.45
C SER A 208 -15.45 -18.20 -18.51
N ALA A 209 -14.59 -18.88 -19.27
CA ALA A 209 -14.58 -20.35 -19.34
C ALA A 209 -14.36 -21.01 -17.94
N GLU A 210 -13.65 -20.32 -17.04
CA GLU A 210 -13.40 -20.76 -15.67
C GLU A 210 -14.70 -20.82 -14.85
N VAL A 211 -15.60 -19.84 -15.01
CA VAL A 211 -16.92 -19.86 -14.37
C VAL A 211 -17.85 -20.88 -15.03
N ALA A 212 -17.74 -21.07 -16.35
CA ALA A 212 -18.50 -22.12 -17.03
C ALA A 212 -18.09 -23.51 -16.53
N ALA A 213 -16.77 -23.78 -16.43
CA ALA A 213 -16.24 -25.03 -15.87
C ALA A 213 -16.57 -25.19 -14.39
N SER A 214 -16.50 -24.11 -13.57
CA SER A 214 -16.86 -24.17 -12.15
C SER A 214 -18.36 -24.33 -11.95
N LYS A 215 -19.22 -23.80 -12.83
CA LYS A 215 -20.67 -24.04 -12.77
C LYS A 215 -21.03 -25.49 -13.07
N GLU A 216 -20.29 -26.18 -13.92
CA GLU A 216 -20.42 -27.62 -14.10
C GLU A 216 -19.99 -28.40 -12.85
N THR A 217 -18.92 -27.96 -12.21
CA THR A 217 -18.44 -28.54 -10.94
C THR A 217 -19.35 -28.17 -9.76
N ILE A 218 -19.95 -26.96 -9.74
CA ILE A 218 -20.87 -26.49 -8.70
C ILE A 218 -22.26 -27.17 -8.81
N LYS A 219 -22.65 -27.64 -9.99
CA LYS A 219 -23.85 -28.50 -10.11
C LYS A 219 -23.72 -29.83 -9.35
N THR A 220 -22.49 -30.22 -9.02
CA THR A 220 -22.16 -31.33 -8.13
C THR A 220 -21.76 -30.88 -6.73
N ALA A 221 -21.75 -29.56 -6.44
CA ALA A 221 -21.40 -29.04 -5.12
C ALA A 221 -22.57 -29.22 -4.14
N GLU A 222 -22.24 -29.75 -2.97
CA GLU A 222 -23.17 -29.93 -1.85
C GLU A 222 -23.97 -28.66 -1.52
N PRO A 223 -25.22 -28.83 -1.04
CA PRO A 223 -26.01 -27.68 -0.58
C PRO A 223 -25.24 -26.93 0.50
N SER A 224 -25.50 -25.63 0.63
CA SER A 224 -24.80 -24.68 1.51
C SER A 224 -24.79 -25.19 2.96
N ARG A 225 -23.83 -26.05 3.30
CA ARG A 225 -23.65 -26.52 4.69
C ARG A 225 -23.27 -25.33 5.59
N PRO A 226 -23.72 -25.31 6.85
CA PRO A 226 -23.22 -24.35 7.84
C PRO A 226 -21.70 -24.47 7.99
N LEU A 227 -21.04 -23.38 8.38
CA LEU A 227 -19.61 -23.39 8.69
C LEU A 227 -19.32 -24.39 9.80
N THR A 228 -18.34 -25.25 9.59
CA THR A 228 -17.80 -26.12 10.63
C THR A 228 -17.17 -25.29 11.74
N GLN A 229 -16.95 -25.91 12.90
CA GLN A 229 -16.32 -25.23 14.03
C GLN A 229 -14.92 -24.72 13.68
N ILE A 230 -14.13 -25.51 12.94
CA ILE A 230 -12.79 -25.11 12.50
C ILE A 230 -12.82 -23.97 11.47
N GLU A 231 -13.79 -23.98 10.54
CA GLU A 231 -13.98 -22.89 9.60
C GLU A 231 -14.32 -21.57 10.32
N LYS A 232 -15.14 -21.60 11.37
CA LYS A 232 -15.43 -20.45 12.22
C LYS A 232 -14.17 -19.96 12.96
N GLN A 233 -13.36 -20.88 13.46
CA GLN A 233 -12.10 -20.57 14.14
C GLN A 233 -11.10 -19.92 13.19
N ARG A 234 -10.96 -20.41 11.96
CA ARG A 234 -10.12 -19.81 10.90
C ARG A 234 -10.59 -18.39 10.53
N VAL A 235 -11.89 -18.18 10.39
CA VAL A 235 -12.46 -16.85 10.18
C VAL A 235 -12.09 -15.90 11.33
N LEU A 236 -12.22 -16.35 12.58
CA LEU A 236 -11.84 -15.54 13.75
C LEU A 236 -10.35 -15.20 13.75
N ALA A 237 -9.48 -16.13 13.40
CA ALA A 237 -8.04 -15.92 13.30
C ALA A 237 -7.68 -14.88 12.22
N ILE A 238 -8.36 -14.94 11.05
CA ILE A 238 -8.18 -13.96 9.97
C ILE A 238 -8.65 -12.58 10.41
N ILE A 239 -9.79 -12.47 11.07
CA ILE A 239 -10.29 -11.19 11.59
C ILE A 239 -9.30 -10.61 12.62
N ALA A 240 -8.79 -11.44 13.53
CA ALA A 240 -7.80 -11.00 14.53
C ALA A 240 -6.54 -10.44 13.86
N VAL A 241 -5.93 -11.16 12.90
CA VAL A 241 -4.76 -10.67 12.16
C VAL A 241 -5.08 -9.38 11.40
N SER A 242 -6.26 -9.28 10.79
CA SER A 242 -6.68 -8.08 10.05
C SER A 242 -6.81 -6.86 10.96
N LEU A 243 -7.32 -7.03 12.19
CA LEU A 243 -7.41 -5.94 13.19
C LEU A 243 -6.03 -5.46 13.63
N PHE A 244 -5.12 -6.37 13.99
CA PHE A 244 -3.75 -5.98 14.33
C PHE A 244 -3.02 -5.33 13.15
N SER A 245 -3.23 -5.83 11.95
CA SER A 245 -2.70 -5.24 10.73
C SER A 245 -3.26 -3.82 10.48
N SER A 246 -4.56 -3.60 10.76
CA SER A 246 -5.15 -2.25 10.66
C SER A 246 -4.44 -1.26 11.58
N VAL A 247 -4.17 -1.66 12.84
CA VAL A 247 -3.43 -0.82 13.78
C VAL A 247 -2.01 -0.52 13.28
N PHE A 248 -1.30 -1.54 12.76
CA PHE A 248 0.01 -1.31 12.14
C PHE A 248 -0.07 -0.26 11.03
N TRP A 249 -1.02 -0.41 10.09
CA TRP A 249 -1.16 0.50 8.95
C TRP A 249 -1.58 1.91 9.36
N ILE A 250 -2.38 2.09 10.41
CA ILE A 250 -2.70 3.41 10.98
C ILE A 250 -1.40 4.15 11.31
N PHE A 251 -0.53 3.54 12.10
CA PHE A 251 0.70 4.19 12.55
C PHE A 251 1.76 4.24 11.44
N TRP A 252 1.78 3.28 10.53
CA TRP A 252 2.68 3.32 9.37
C TRP A 252 2.37 4.51 8.45
N TYR A 253 1.09 4.74 8.12
CA TYR A 253 0.70 5.93 7.34
C TYR A 253 0.92 7.22 8.13
N LEU A 254 0.61 7.21 9.41
CA LEU A 254 0.79 8.35 10.30
C LEU A 254 2.26 8.78 10.37
N ALA A 255 3.20 7.85 10.33
CA ALA A 255 4.63 8.12 10.47
C ALA A 255 5.21 9.06 9.39
N TYR A 256 4.56 9.19 8.25
CA TYR A 256 4.97 10.14 7.20
C TYR A 256 4.67 11.60 7.58
N LEU A 257 3.55 11.86 8.25
CA LEU A 257 3.10 13.21 8.55
C LEU A 257 4.08 14.01 9.44
N PRO A 258 4.62 13.44 10.54
CA PRO A 258 5.67 14.10 11.32
C PRO A 258 6.91 14.46 10.52
N VAL A 259 7.28 13.63 9.54
CA VAL A 259 8.44 13.89 8.67
C VAL A 259 8.17 15.09 7.76
N TYR A 260 6.96 15.23 7.24
CA TYR A 260 6.60 16.33 6.35
C TYR A 260 6.39 17.65 7.09
N ASP A 261 5.75 17.59 8.25
CA ASP A 261 5.27 18.75 9.00
C ASP A 261 6.27 19.20 10.08
N HIS A 262 6.62 18.30 11.02
CA HIS A 262 7.46 18.64 12.16
C HIS A 262 8.95 18.65 11.78
N TRP A 263 9.46 17.57 11.19
CA TRP A 263 10.86 17.47 10.80
C TRP A 263 11.20 18.22 9.52
N GLY A 264 10.23 18.36 8.62
CA GLY A 264 10.33 19.16 7.40
C GLY A 264 9.88 20.61 7.54
N ALA A 265 9.55 21.04 8.76
CA ALA A 265 9.14 22.42 9.00
C ALA A 265 10.28 23.41 8.73
N MET A 266 9.95 24.55 8.11
CA MET A 266 10.89 25.61 7.76
C MET A 266 10.50 26.93 8.46
N ASN A 267 11.51 27.77 8.77
CA ASN A 267 11.30 29.13 9.20
C ASN A 267 11.11 30.09 7.99
N ASP A 268 10.92 31.40 8.26
CA ASP A 268 10.74 32.43 7.23
C ASP A 268 11.95 32.55 6.30
N ALA A 269 13.15 32.21 6.78
CA ALA A 269 14.38 32.17 5.98
C ALA A 269 14.50 30.89 5.13
N LYS A 270 13.48 30.02 5.13
CA LYS A 270 13.45 28.71 4.45
C LYS A 270 14.53 27.75 4.94
N GLU A 271 14.88 27.83 6.21
CA GLU A 271 15.77 26.90 6.88
C GLU A 271 14.99 25.86 7.69
N PHE A 272 15.42 24.61 7.63
CA PHE A 272 14.84 23.54 8.43
C PHE A 272 15.10 23.77 9.91
N ILE A 273 14.05 23.77 10.73
CA ILE A 273 14.15 24.10 12.15
C ILE A 273 14.33 22.88 13.07
N ASN A 274 13.91 21.72 12.62
CA ASN A 274 13.97 20.51 13.46
C ASN A 274 15.00 19.48 12.99
N MET A 275 15.24 19.39 11.67
CA MET A 275 16.19 18.45 11.09
C MET A 275 17.06 19.15 10.04
N ASN A 276 18.31 18.71 9.93
CA ASN A 276 19.20 19.18 8.89
C ASN A 276 19.02 18.35 7.59
N TRP A 277 18.16 18.81 6.69
CA TRP A 277 17.91 18.18 5.39
C TRP A 277 18.95 18.55 4.33
N LYS A 278 20.23 18.68 4.72
CA LYS A 278 21.33 19.00 3.80
C LYS A 278 22.38 17.89 3.80
N LEU A 279 22.78 17.47 2.61
CA LEU A 279 23.86 16.48 2.42
C LEU A 279 24.79 17.00 1.31
N PHE A 280 26.06 17.19 1.62
CA PHE A 280 27.07 17.74 0.69
C PHE A 280 26.65 19.02 -0.05
N GLY A 281 25.97 19.92 0.64
CA GLY A 281 25.46 21.16 0.06
C GLY A 281 24.15 21.05 -0.74
N PHE A 282 23.64 19.84 -0.96
CA PHE A 282 22.36 19.60 -1.59
C PHE A 282 21.25 19.57 -0.55
N THR A 283 20.17 20.30 -0.79
CA THR A 283 18.99 20.27 0.07
C THR A 283 18.08 19.13 -0.35
N ILE A 284 17.92 18.15 0.56
CA ILE A 284 17.13 16.94 0.33
C ILE A 284 15.64 17.28 0.56
N PRO A 285 14.76 17.06 -0.42
CA PRO A 285 13.32 17.20 -0.22
C PRO A 285 12.78 16.15 0.76
N THR A 286 11.76 16.49 1.55
CA THR A 286 11.14 15.55 2.49
C THR A 286 10.50 14.33 1.82
N SER A 287 10.18 14.41 0.52
CA SER A 287 9.70 13.27 -0.29
C SER A 287 10.72 12.13 -0.41
N PHE A 288 12.01 12.40 -0.16
CA PHE A 288 13.05 11.34 -0.15
C PHE A 288 12.85 10.33 0.98
N PHE A 289 12.09 10.69 2.02
CA PHE A 289 11.67 9.72 3.03
C PHE A 289 10.75 8.63 2.44
N ASP A 290 9.83 9.00 1.55
CA ASP A 290 9.04 8.02 0.79
C ASP A 290 9.92 7.22 -0.19
N SER A 291 10.92 7.86 -0.80
CA SER A 291 11.88 7.19 -1.68
C SER A 291 12.69 6.14 -0.93
N GLU A 292 13.10 6.44 0.29
CA GLU A 292 13.81 5.51 1.17
C GLU A 292 12.99 4.24 1.39
N ASN A 293 11.70 4.35 1.71
CA ASN A 293 10.82 3.20 1.87
C ASN A 293 10.75 2.36 0.59
N GLY A 294 10.50 2.98 -0.57
CA GLY A 294 10.47 2.27 -1.85
C GLY A 294 11.76 1.52 -2.16
N LEU A 295 12.92 2.14 -1.94
CA LEU A 295 14.23 1.54 -2.12
C LEU A 295 14.46 0.37 -1.14
N LEU A 296 14.16 0.58 0.14
CA LEU A 296 14.33 -0.44 1.17
C LEU A 296 13.42 -1.64 0.94
N CYS A 297 12.19 -1.46 0.45
CA CYS A 297 11.31 -2.58 0.10
C CYS A 297 11.91 -3.45 -1.02
N ILE A 298 12.56 -2.83 -2.03
CA ILE A 298 13.26 -3.57 -3.09
C ILE A 298 14.43 -4.37 -2.52
N LEU A 299 15.20 -3.78 -1.60
CA LEU A 299 16.41 -4.41 -1.04
C LEU A 299 16.07 -5.45 0.04
N LEU A 300 15.15 -5.14 0.94
CA LEU A 300 14.78 -6.00 2.08
C LEU A 300 13.92 -7.19 1.64
N GLY A 301 13.11 -7.05 0.59
CA GLY A 301 12.23 -8.11 0.12
C GLY A 301 12.93 -9.45 -0.12
N PRO A 302 13.95 -9.52 -0.99
CA PRO A 302 14.70 -10.75 -1.21
C PRO A 302 15.42 -11.26 0.04
N VAL A 303 16.00 -10.37 0.86
CA VAL A 303 16.74 -10.73 2.08
C VAL A 303 15.80 -11.39 3.09
N LEU A 304 14.67 -10.75 3.39
CA LEU A 304 13.69 -11.28 4.32
C LEU A 304 13.01 -12.53 3.77
N GLY A 305 12.74 -12.58 2.46
CA GLY A 305 12.20 -13.79 1.82
C GLY A 305 13.12 -15.00 2.02
N LEU A 306 14.45 -14.84 1.88
CA LEU A 306 15.41 -15.90 2.16
C LEU A 306 15.46 -16.26 3.65
N LEU A 307 15.39 -15.27 4.54
CA LEU A 307 15.38 -15.51 6.00
C LEU A 307 14.12 -16.29 6.41
N TRP A 308 12.95 -15.90 5.92
CA TRP A 308 11.69 -16.60 6.24
C TRP A 308 11.64 -18.00 5.61
N ALA A 309 12.17 -18.19 4.41
CA ALA A 309 12.27 -19.52 3.81
C ALA A 309 13.21 -20.46 4.59
N ARG A 310 14.26 -19.92 5.20
CA ARG A 310 15.15 -20.70 6.11
C ARG A 310 14.45 -20.98 7.44
N ASP A 311 13.75 -19.99 7.99
CA ASP A 311 12.99 -20.13 9.25
C ASP A 311 11.90 -21.19 9.13
N ALA A 312 11.16 -21.21 8.03
CA ALA A 312 10.12 -22.21 7.76
C ALA A 312 10.62 -23.67 7.73
N LYS A 313 11.93 -23.89 7.50
CA LYS A 313 12.56 -25.23 7.52
C LYS A 313 12.94 -25.70 8.92
N ARG A 314 12.78 -24.88 9.97
CA ARG A 314 13.09 -25.29 11.34
C ARG A 314 12.11 -26.36 11.86
N PRO A 315 12.56 -27.23 12.76
CA PRO A 315 11.64 -28.11 13.47
C PRO A 315 10.54 -27.29 14.16
N GLY A 316 9.29 -27.51 13.81
CA GLY A 316 8.14 -26.74 14.30
C GLY A 316 7.59 -25.69 13.33
N GLY A 317 8.15 -25.57 12.09
CA GLY A 317 7.55 -24.80 10.99
C GLY A 317 7.85 -23.28 10.96
N GLY A 318 8.78 -22.81 11.79
CA GLY A 318 9.17 -21.39 11.83
C GLY A 318 8.17 -20.46 12.56
N LEU A 319 8.29 -19.16 12.33
CA LEU A 319 7.42 -18.16 12.94
C LEU A 319 6.03 -18.18 12.27
N SER A 320 4.98 -18.13 13.08
CA SER A 320 3.61 -17.98 12.61
C SER A 320 3.35 -16.58 12.03
N ILE A 321 2.26 -16.41 11.28
CA ILE A 321 1.82 -15.08 10.81
C ILE A 321 1.59 -14.11 11.98
N PHE A 322 1.10 -14.59 13.11
CA PHE A 322 0.85 -13.78 14.30
C PHE A 322 2.17 -13.24 14.87
N LYS A 323 3.21 -14.06 14.93
CA LYS A 323 4.55 -13.63 15.35
C LYS A 323 5.21 -12.68 14.36
N HIS A 324 5.04 -12.90 13.05
CA HIS A 324 5.52 -11.96 12.04
C HIS A 324 4.83 -10.60 12.18
N THR A 325 3.51 -10.58 12.39
CA THR A 325 2.75 -9.34 12.62
C THR A 325 3.20 -8.65 13.91
N ALA A 326 3.36 -9.40 14.99
CA ALA A 326 3.87 -8.87 16.26
C ALA A 326 5.28 -8.28 16.12
N LEU A 327 6.18 -8.98 15.43
CA LEU A 327 7.54 -8.50 15.17
C LEU A 327 7.52 -7.21 14.33
N GLY A 328 6.72 -7.16 13.26
CA GLY A 328 6.55 -5.96 12.45
C GLY A 328 6.03 -4.77 13.26
N MET A 329 5.02 -4.98 14.13
CA MET A 329 4.50 -3.96 15.04
C MET A 329 5.55 -3.48 16.04
N GLY A 330 6.33 -4.39 16.62
CA GLY A 330 7.40 -4.06 17.56
C GLY A 330 8.49 -3.21 16.90
N ILE A 331 8.89 -3.57 15.67
CA ILE A 331 9.88 -2.81 14.89
C ILE A 331 9.33 -1.41 14.53
N LEU A 332 8.06 -1.29 14.16
CA LEU A 332 7.41 0.01 13.96
C LEU A 332 7.37 0.83 15.25
N GLY A 333 7.13 0.18 16.39
CA GLY A 333 7.25 0.82 17.72
C GLY A 333 8.66 1.36 17.98
N LEU A 334 9.71 0.62 17.60
CA LEU A 334 11.09 1.11 17.67
C LEU A 334 11.32 2.32 16.76
N ALA A 335 10.69 2.38 15.57
CA ALA A 335 10.77 3.57 14.72
C ALA A 335 10.26 4.81 15.47
N PHE A 336 9.08 4.75 16.10
CA PHE A 336 8.56 5.88 16.89
C PHE A 336 9.43 6.21 18.10
N LEU A 337 10.09 5.22 18.70
CA LEU A 337 11.09 5.46 19.74
C LEU A 337 12.28 6.25 19.19
N VAL A 338 12.78 5.92 18.00
CA VAL A 338 13.82 6.68 17.29
C VAL A 338 13.38 8.13 17.07
N ALA A 339 12.13 8.36 16.66
CA ALA A 339 11.59 9.71 16.47
C ALA A 339 11.55 10.52 17.77
N ALA A 340 11.11 9.89 18.88
CA ALA A 340 11.10 10.52 20.19
C ALA A 340 12.52 10.86 20.67
N MET A 341 13.47 9.95 20.49
CA MET A 341 14.88 10.15 20.88
C MET A 341 15.55 11.24 20.06
N ALA A 342 15.26 11.33 18.75
CA ALA A 342 15.75 12.41 17.89
C ALA A 342 15.33 13.79 18.43
N GLU A 343 14.08 13.91 18.87
CA GLU A 343 13.54 15.17 19.43
C GLU A 343 14.24 15.56 20.74
N ILE A 344 14.44 14.59 21.64
CA ILE A 344 15.11 14.85 22.92
C ILE A 344 16.58 15.22 22.72
N THR A 345 17.29 14.46 21.88
CA THR A 345 18.75 14.61 21.72
C THR A 345 19.15 15.85 20.95
N ARG A 346 18.27 16.39 20.08
CA ARG A 346 18.56 17.63 19.33
C ARG A 346 18.67 18.87 20.21
N ALA A 347 18.06 18.86 21.41
CA ALA A 347 18.16 19.95 22.39
C ALA A 347 17.93 21.35 21.78
N GLY A 348 16.87 21.49 20.97
CA GLY A 348 16.52 22.76 20.30
C GLY A 348 17.33 23.11 19.06
N ARG A 349 18.30 22.29 18.64
CA ARG A 349 19.07 22.45 17.40
C ARG A 349 18.53 21.52 16.30
N PRO A 350 18.81 21.77 15.02
CA PRO A 350 18.49 20.82 13.96
C PRO A 350 19.21 19.48 14.19
N ALA A 351 18.46 18.37 14.20
CA ALA A 351 19.02 17.03 14.35
C ALA A 351 19.70 16.54 13.07
N SER A 352 20.53 15.51 13.19
CA SER A 352 21.15 14.85 12.02
C SER A 352 20.10 14.15 11.16
N LEU A 353 20.25 14.22 9.83
CA LEU A 353 19.45 13.47 8.87
C LEU A 353 19.48 11.96 9.13
N LEU A 354 20.52 11.44 9.78
CA LEU A 354 20.62 10.01 10.11
C LEU A 354 19.44 9.51 10.95
N TRP A 355 18.82 10.35 11.77
CA TRP A 355 17.63 9.99 12.52
C TRP A 355 16.44 9.66 11.60
N VAL A 356 16.28 10.42 10.50
CA VAL A 356 15.25 10.15 9.47
C VAL A 356 15.53 8.81 8.79
N VAL A 357 16.77 8.57 8.41
CA VAL A 357 17.19 7.31 7.76
C VAL A 357 16.96 6.11 8.68
N VAL A 358 17.32 6.19 9.97
CA VAL A 358 17.08 5.09 10.91
C VAL A 358 15.57 4.88 11.14
N PHE A 359 14.81 5.97 11.21
CA PHE A 359 13.35 5.92 11.34
C PHE A 359 12.71 5.22 10.12
N GLY A 360 13.06 5.62 8.91
CA GLY A 360 12.57 5.04 7.66
C GLY A 360 12.99 3.58 7.48
N PHE A 361 14.22 3.25 7.88
CA PHE A 361 14.70 1.86 7.88
C PHE A 361 13.86 0.98 8.80
N CYS A 362 13.61 1.40 10.04
CA CYS A 362 12.77 0.65 10.99
C CYS A 362 11.32 0.50 10.46
N MET A 363 10.75 1.57 9.90
CA MET A 363 9.42 1.50 9.27
C MET A 363 9.36 0.46 8.16
N SER A 364 10.30 0.52 7.22
CA SER A 364 10.33 -0.37 6.06
C SER A 364 10.62 -1.82 6.47
N LEU A 365 11.50 -2.04 7.44
CA LEU A 365 11.78 -3.36 7.99
C LEU A 365 10.55 -3.96 8.68
N GLY A 366 9.82 -3.15 9.47
CA GLY A 366 8.57 -3.55 10.11
C GLY A 366 7.51 -3.95 9.08
N GLU A 367 7.33 -3.15 8.02
CA GLU A 367 6.43 -3.42 6.92
C GLU A 367 6.77 -4.74 6.22
N MET A 368 8.01 -4.92 5.79
CA MET A 368 8.46 -6.07 5.03
C MET A 368 8.47 -7.37 5.85
N THR A 369 8.42 -7.27 7.17
CA THR A 369 8.39 -8.43 8.07
C THR A 369 7.08 -9.21 7.97
N PHE A 370 5.92 -8.56 7.74
CA PHE A 370 4.64 -9.25 7.73
C PHE A 370 3.75 -8.95 6.52
N SER A 371 3.86 -7.77 5.92
CA SER A 371 2.94 -7.32 4.87
C SER A 371 2.80 -8.29 3.68
N PRO A 372 3.88 -8.89 3.16
CA PRO A 372 3.78 -9.85 2.07
C PRO A 372 3.04 -11.15 2.44
N LEU A 373 2.93 -11.46 3.74
CA LEU A 373 2.39 -12.73 4.23
C LEU A 373 0.86 -12.70 4.42
N GLY A 374 0.25 -11.52 4.55
CA GLY A 374 -1.17 -11.37 4.86
C GLY A 374 -2.10 -12.03 3.82
N ASN A 375 -1.92 -11.70 2.55
CA ASN A 375 -2.73 -12.29 1.47
C ASN A 375 -2.50 -13.80 1.34
N SER A 376 -1.26 -14.25 1.49
CA SER A 376 -0.91 -15.69 1.48
C SER A 376 -1.59 -16.45 2.63
N PHE A 377 -1.62 -15.85 3.82
CA PHE A 377 -2.30 -16.43 4.98
C PHE A 377 -3.80 -16.60 4.72
N ILE A 378 -4.47 -15.55 4.22
CA ILE A 378 -5.90 -15.62 3.93
C ILE A 378 -6.19 -16.68 2.86
N SER A 379 -5.38 -16.73 1.79
CA SER A 379 -5.53 -17.72 0.72
C SER A 379 -5.40 -19.16 1.21
N LYS A 380 -4.57 -19.42 2.23
CA LYS A 380 -4.33 -20.76 2.77
C LYS A 380 -5.41 -21.22 3.76
N PHE A 381 -5.93 -20.31 4.58
CA PHE A 381 -6.75 -20.68 5.73
C PHE A 381 -8.21 -20.25 5.65
N ALA A 382 -8.57 -19.33 4.74
CA ALA A 382 -9.96 -18.95 4.58
C ALA A 382 -10.79 -20.13 4.05
N PRO A 383 -11.99 -20.38 4.61
CA PRO A 383 -12.93 -21.32 4.01
C PRO A 383 -13.22 -20.94 2.55
N GLY A 384 -13.21 -21.90 1.63
CA GLY A 384 -13.33 -21.63 0.18
C GLY A 384 -14.54 -20.76 -0.15
N LYS A 385 -15.70 -21.00 0.48
CA LYS A 385 -16.92 -20.20 0.31
C LYS A 385 -16.83 -18.75 0.87
N LEU A 386 -15.84 -18.45 1.72
CA LEU A 386 -15.62 -17.13 2.33
C LEU A 386 -14.32 -16.46 1.90
N LEU A 387 -13.55 -17.06 0.98
CA LEU A 387 -12.25 -16.54 0.58
C LEU A 387 -12.32 -15.05 0.12
N SER A 388 -13.24 -14.76 -0.78
CA SER A 388 -13.44 -13.37 -1.28
C SER A 388 -13.86 -12.42 -0.16
N ALA A 389 -14.73 -12.87 0.76
CA ALA A 389 -15.15 -12.07 1.90
C ALA A 389 -13.98 -11.80 2.86
N MET A 390 -13.11 -12.77 3.11
CA MET A 390 -11.93 -12.58 3.96
C MET A 390 -10.88 -11.67 3.33
N MET A 391 -10.69 -11.74 2.00
CA MET A 391 -9.87 -10.77 1.27
C MET A 391 -10.46 -9.35 1.35
N ALA A 392 -11.79 -9.22 1.28
CA ALA A 392 -12.47 -7.94 1.45
C ALA A 392 -12.29 -7.39 2.88
N VAL A 393 -12.36 -8.23 3.92
CA VAL A 393 -12.08 -7.84 5.32
C VAL A 393 -10.67 -7.26 5.46
N TRP A 394 -9.67 -7.91 4.87
CA TRP A 394 -8.29 -7.41 4.87
C TRP A 394 -8.17 -6.04 4.19
N THR A 395 -8.74 -5.90 3.00
CA THR A 395 -8.73 -4.63 2.26
C THR A 395 -9.48 -3.53 3.00
N PHE A 396 -10.61 -3.87 3.63
CA PHE A 396 -11.39 -2.94 4.44
C PHE A 396 -10.64 -2.51 5.70
N ALA A 397 -9.85 -3.39 6.32
CA ALA A 397 -8.98 -3.03 7.44
C ALA A 397 -7.94 -1.96 7.04
N ILE A 398 -7.36 -2.05 5.85
CA ILE A 398 -6.44 -1.03 5.32
C ILE A 398 -7.19 0.27 4.97
N PHE A 399 -8.42 0.20 4.45
CA PHE A 399 -9.27 1.37 4.23
C PHE A 399 -9.53 2.13 5.53
N ILE A 400 -9.92 1.43 6.61
CA ILE A 400 -10.13 2.03 7.93
C ILE A 400 -8.85 2.67 8.46
N ALA A 401 -7.70 2.00 8.29
CA ALA A 401 -6.41 2.58 8.64
C ALA A 401 -6.15 3.88 7.87
N GLY A 402 -6.35 3.86 6.55
CA GLY A 402 -6.24 5.02 5.69
C GLY A 402 -7.15 6.18 6.11
N LEU A 403 -8.38 5.89 6.50
CA LEU A 403 -9.34 6.91 6.93
C LEU A 403 -9.00 7.52 8.30
N SER A 404 -8.38 6.74 9.18
CA SER A 404 -8.20 7.10 10.59
C SER A 404 -6.92 7.87 10.88
N TYR A 405 -5.82 7.60 10.14
CA TYR A 405 -4.50 8.11 10.53
C TYR A 405 -4.39 9.64 10.47
N GLY A 406 -5.06 10.31 9.53
CA GLY A 406 -5.05 11.77 9.42
C GLY A 406 -5.74 12.44 10.63
N THR A 407 -6.92 11.93 11.00
CA THR A 407 -7.65 12.40 12.19
C THR A 407 -6.85 12.13 13.47
N LEU A 408 -6.25 10.95 13.59
CA LEU A 408 -5.40 10.61 14.73
C LEU A 408 -4.20 11.55 14.80
N TYR A 409 -3.54 11.82 13.68
CA TYR A 409 -2.42 12.77 13.63
C TYR A 409 -2.83 14.16 14.10
N ASN A 410 -3.99 14.67 13.65
CA ASN A 410 -4.49 15.97 14.08
C ASN A 410 -4.75 16.08 15.59
N ILE A 411 -5.00 14.94 16.25
CA ILE A 411 -5.14 14.88 17.71
C ILE A 411 -3.77 14.88 18.38
N ILE A 412 -2.88 13.98 17.96
CA ILE A 412 -1.59 13.78 18.64
C ILE A 412 -0.58 14.88 18.34
N SER A 413 -0.69 15.58 17.21
CA SER A 413 0.19 16.71 16.85
C SER A 413 0.03 17.93 17.79
N LYS A 414 -1.03 17.95 18.61
CA LYS A 414 -1.23 18.94 19.68
C LYS A 414 -0.43 18.63 20.96
N MET A 415 0.10 17.42 21.04
CA MET A 415 0.95 16.99 22.17
C MET A 415 2.42 17.33 21.89
N PRO A 416 3.28 17.43 22.93
CA PRO A 416 4.71 17.52 22.73
C PRO A 416 5.22 16.33 21.88
N PHE A 417 6.02 16.60 20.85
CA PHE A 417 6.41 15.62 19.84
C PHE A 417 7.02 14.34 20.44
N ALA A 418 7.98 14.49 21.36
CA ALA A 418 8.60 13.35 22.04
C ALA A 418 7.57 12.51 22.82
N THR A 419 6.67 13.17 23.56
CA THR A 419 5.63 12.50 24.37
C THR A 419 4.68 11.69 23.48
N ALA A 420 4.22 12.29 22.37
CA ALA A 420 3.35 11.62 21.40
C ALA A 420 4.01 10.37 20.81
N ASN A 421 5.26 10.50 20.36
CA ASN A 421 6.00 9.38 19.75
C ASN A 421 6.36 8.29 20.78
N PHE A 422 6.68 8.62 22.05
CA PHE A 422 6.82 7.63 23.11
C PHE A 422 5.51 6.89 23.39
N GLY A 423 4.37 7.61 23.42
CA GLY A 423 3.05 7.00 23.59
C GLY A 423 2.72 6.01 22.49
N ILE A 424 2.99 6.36 21.23
CA ILE A 424 2.80 5.48 20.09
C ILE A 424 3.74 4.27 20.17
N ALA A 425 5.02 4.49 20.47
CA ALA A 425 6.01 3.42 20.63
C ALA A 425 5.57 2.41 21.70
N ALA A 426 5.17 2.91 22.88
CA ALA A 426 4.69 2.08 23.99
C ALA A 426 3.45 1.27 23.59
N LEU A 427 2.46 1.91 22.95
CA LEU A 427 1.26 1.24 22.47
C LEU A 427 1.59 0.11 21.49
N LEU A 428 2.42 0.37 20.46
CA LEU A 428 2.78 -0.63 19.45
C LEU A 428 3.57 -1.80 20.06
N ILE A 429 4.51 -1.53 20.98
CA ILE A 429 5.29 -2.56 21.64
C ILE A 429 4.42 -3.41 22.57
N ILE A 430 3.48 -2.80 23.31
CA ILE A 430 2.52 -3.53 24.15
C ILE A 430 1.63 -4.43 23.28
N LEU A 431 1.06 -3.90 22.19
CA LEU A 431 0.22 -4.69 21.28
C LEU A 431 1.03 -5.80 20.61
N ALA A 432 2.28 -5.57 20.25
CA ALA A 432 3.19 -6.59 19.76
C ALA A 432 3.41 -7.71 20.79
N ALA A 433 3.66 -7.35 22.05
CA ALA A 433 3.83 -8.32 23.13
C ALA A 433 2.55 -9.12 23.39
N VAL A 434 1.38 -8.48 23.37
CA VAL A 434 0.08 -9.14 23.51
C VAL A 434 -0.14 -10.14 22.38
N LEU A 435 0.06 -9.72 21.11
CA LEU A 435 -0.11 -10.59 19.97
C LEU A 435 0.88 -11.77 19.98
N TRP A 436 2.14 -11.51 20.38
CA TRP A 436 3.14 -12.56 20.55
C TRP A 436 2.75 -13.57 21.62
N GLY A 437 2.22 -13.12 22.76
CA GLY A 437 1.72 -13.97 23.82
C GLY A 437 0.48 -14.80 23.44
N MET A 438 -0.36 -14.26 22.54
CA MET A 438 -1.55 -14.94 22.02
C MET A 438 -1.23 -15.94 20.90
N ASP A 439 -0.01 -16.00 20.40
CA ASP A 439 0.37 -16.80 19.22
C ASP A 439 -0.08 -18.26 19.32
N LYS A 440 0.21 -18.95 20.45
CA LYS A 440 -0.16 -20.36 20.63
C LYS A 440 -1.67 -20.57 20.51
N LYS A 441 -2.47 -19.67 21.12
CA LYS A 441 -3.93 -19.73 21.09
C LYS A 441 -4.48 -19.45 19.69
N LEU A 442 -3.96 -18.45 19.01
CA LEU A 442 -4.40 -18.10 17.66
C LEU A 442 -3.96 -19.15 16.63
N ASN A 443 -2.76 -19.70 16.79
CA ASN A 443 -2.26 -20.74 15.89
C ASN A 443 -3.04 -22.05 16.04
N SER A 444 -3.49 -22.41 17.25
CA SER A 444 -4.35 -23.57 17.45
C SER A 444 -5.71 -23.46 16.77
N LEU A 445 -6.22 -22.25 16.52
CA LEU A 445 -7.47 -22.05 15.78
C LEU A 445 -7.36 -22.42 14.29
N ILE A 446 -6.15 -22.50 13.74
CA ILE A 446 -5.92 -22.81 12.33
C ILE A 446 -5.34 -24.20 12.08
N THR A 447 -4.74 -24.84 13.11
CA THR A 447 -4.00 -26.11 12.98
C THR A 447 -4.74 -27.37 13.48
N ASN A 448 -5.86 -27.22 14.14
CA ASN A 448 -6.58 -28.35 14.79
C ASN A 448 -7.24 -29.38 13.84
N ASP A 449 -6.96 -29.33 12.53
CA ASP A 449 -7.48 -30.29 11.54
C ASP A 449 -6.79 -31.67 11.58
N GLN A 450 -5.71 -31.83 12.36
CA GLN A 450 -4.93 -33.10 12.31
C GLN A 450 -5.29 -34.12 13.42
N THR A 451 -6.17 -33.75 14.34
CA THR A 451 -6.51 -34.63 15.49
C THR A 451 -7.87 -35.32 15.37
N GLU A 452 -8.73 -34.98 14.39
CA GLU A 452 -10.01 -35.66 14.18
C GLU A 452 -9.98 -36.73 13.07
N ALA A 453 -8.83 -36.95 12.42
CA ALA A 453 -8.63 -37.96 11.36
C ALA A 453 -7.67 -39.09 11.77
N ALA A 454 -7.43 -39.29 13.10
CA ALA A 454 -6.65 -40.42 13.62
C ALA A 454 -7.50 -41.36 14.48
#